data_57f81a2dd86abed7475c8a95bf9fa149
#
_entry.id   57f81a2dd86abed7475c8a95bf9fa149
#
_cell.length_a   1.000
_cell.length_b   1.000
_cell.length_c   1.000
_cell.angle_alpha   90.00
_cell.angle_beta   90.00
_cell.angle_gamma   90.00
#
_symmetry.space_group_name_H-M   'P 1'
#
loop_
_entity.id
_entity.type
_entity.pdbx_description
1 polymer ?
#
loop_
_entity_poly.entity_id
_entity_poly.type
_entity_poly.pdbx_seq_one_letter_code
_entity_poly.pdbx_strand_id
1 'polypeptide(L)'
;MEGRVIPEPQRTYFLELLDALGPAADDFVVAGAQAMKFVVEKARATKDVDFLLNVLALRKESVQLAPIFEKLGYMPLPESRNFQFAKAIPGSAEKMRIEFMAPEEYKREKDFRVDIQDGVHARACTGGSIALAQCHLHTISGKLPTGVPCIVQVRVTQPHALVMLKLLAQRSAPRPRRGTNACVAIVTALATNSLLSS
;
A
#
# COMPACT_ATOMS: atom_id res chain seq x y z
N MET A 1 16.64 -14.56 5.32
CA MET A 1 15.59 -14.99 4.34
C MET A 1 15.25 -13.80 3.48
N GLU A 2 16.03 -13.60 2.40
CA GLU A 2 15.89 -12.44 1.52
C GLU A 2 15.05 -12.79 0.30
N GLY A 3 14.12 -11.90 -0.06
CA GLY A 3 13.82 -11.68 -1.46
C GLY A 3 12.58 -12.27 -2.09
N ARG A 4 11.55 -12.78 -1.37
CA ARG A 4 10.35 -13.33 -2.05
C ARG A 4 8.99 -12.79 -1.55
N VAL A 5 8.99 -11.63 -0.95
CA VAL A 5 7.75 -11.05 -0.39
C VAL A 5 6.82 -10.55 -1.50
N ILE A 6 7.37 -9.94 -2.56
CA ILE A 6 6.62 -9.46 -3.72
C ILE A 6 7.06 -10.28 -4.93
N PRO A 7 6.14 -10.96 -5.65
CA PRO A 7 6.51 -11.73 -6.85
C PRO A 7 6.91 -10.83 -8.02
N GLU A 8 7.68 -11.37 -8.96
CA GLU A 8 7.88 -10.73 -10.25
C GLU A 8 6.62 -10.89 -11.13
N PRO A 9 6.32 -9.93 -11.99
CA PRO A 9 7.06 -8.69 -12.26
C PRO A 9 6.73 -7.53 -11.31
N GLN A 10 5.80 -7.70 -10.37
CA GLN A 10 5.34 -6.63 -9.49
C GLN A 10 6.47 -6.05 -8.64
N ARG A 11 7.42 -6.87 -8.20
CA ARG A 11 8.57 -6.41 -7.42
C ARG A 11 9.43 -5.41 -8.17
N THR A 12 9.74 -5.68 -9.44
CA THR A 12 10.50 -4.79 -10.31
C THR A 12 9.85 -3.41 -10.40
N TYR A 13 8.53 -3.32 -10.62
CA TYR A 13 7.83 -2.04 -10.72
C TYR A 13 7.56 -1.37 -9.38
N PHE A 14 7.49 -2.15 -8.32
CA PHE A 14 7.43 -1.63 -6.95
C PHE A 14 8.75 -0.93 -6.57
N LEU A 15 9.89 -1.56 -6.88
CA LEU A 15 11.21 -0.97 -6.68
C LEU A 15 11.39 0.29 -7.52
N GLU A 16 10.97 0.28 -8.80
CA GLU A 16 11.03 1.45 -9.69
C GLU A 16 10.25 2.64 -9.10
N LEU A 17 9.06 2.38 -8.54
CA LEU A 17 8.25 3.42 -7.91
C LEU A 17 8.96 4.02 -6.70
N LEU A 18 9.45 3.20 -5.78
CA LEU A 18 10.10 3.67 -4.56
C LEU A 18 11.41 4.40 -4.85
N ASP A 19 12.20 3.90 -5.81
CA ASP A 19 13.44 4.54 -6.26
C ASP A 19 13.17 5.94 -6.85
N ALA A 20 12.13 6.06 -7.70
CA ALA A 20 11.74 7.32 -8.29
C ALA A 20 11.15 8.33 -7.28
N LEU A 21 10.50 7.87 -6.22
CA LEU A 21 10.03 8.72 -5.13
C LEU A 21 11.19 9.28 -4.28
N GLY A 22 12.33 8.58 -4.27
CA GLY A 22 13.49 9.00 -3.49
C GLY A 22 13.15 9.17 -2.00
N PRO A 23 13.55 10.27 -1.36
CA PRO A 23 13.26 10.52 0.07
C PRO A 23 11.76 10.53 0.40
N ALA A 24 10.89 10.95 -0.53
CA ALA A 24 9.45 10.95 -0.30
C ALA A 24 8.89 9.53 -0.10
N ALA A 25 9.60 8.48 -0.49
CA ALA A 25 9.21 7.09 -0.26
C ALA A 25 9.02 6.75 1.23
N ASP A 26 9.70 7.45 2.13
CA ASP A 26 9.56 7.27 3.58
C ASP A 26 8.16 7.60 4.10
N ASP A 27 7.41 8.39 3.35
CA ASP A 27 6.05 8.80 3.68
C ASP A 27 4.97 7.89 3.04
N PHE A 28 5.40 6.83 2.34
CA PHE A 28 4.56 5.79 1.74
C PHE A 28 4.68 4.50 2.55
N VAL A 29 3.71 4.23 3.41
CA VAL A 29 3.69 3.01 4.23
C VAL A 29 2.87 1.93 3.53
N VAL A 30 3.48 0.78 3.24
CA VAL A 30 2.76 -0.36 2.65
C VAL A 30 1.73 -0.88 3.63
N ALA A 31 0.51 -1.00 3.18
CA ALA A 31 -0.64 -1.45 3.95
C ALA A 31 -1.39 -2.59 3.22
N GLY A 32 -2.62 -2.86 3.62
CA GLY A 32 -3.50 -3.78 2.93
C GLY A 32 -2.99 -5.22 2.84
N ALA A 33 -3.38 -5.91 1.78
CA ALA A 33 -3.02 -7.32 1.56
C ALA A 33 -1.53 -7.51 1.20
N GLN A 34 -0.91 -6.49 0.59
CA GLN A 34 0.51 -6.55 0.27
C GLN A 34 1.38 -6.55 1.53
N ALA A 35 1.01 -5.77 2.56
CA ALA A 35 1.74 -5.75 3.82
C ALA A 35 1.73 -7.12 4.53
N MET A 36 0.64 -7.90 4.38
CA MET A 36 0.57 -9.24 4.95
C MET A 36 1.64 -10.20 4.39
N LYS A 37 2.12 -9.99 3.17
CA LYS A 37 3.17 -10.82 2.57
C LYS A 37 4.53 -10.66 3.25
N PHE A 38 4.76 -9.55 3.95
CA PHE A 38 5.97 -9.33 4.73
C PHE A 38 5.98 -10.11 6.06
N VAL A 39 4.82 -10.64 6.45
CA VAL A 39 4.63 -11.27 7.77
C VAL A 39 4.23 -12.73 7.67
N VAL A 40 3.46 -13.11 6.64
CA VAL A 40 2.86 -14.43 6.47
C VAL A 40 3.33 -15.06 5.17
N GLU A 41 4.03 -16.19 5.24
CA GLU A 41 4.60 -16.89 4.07
C GLU A 41 3.53 -17.27 3.02
N LYS A 42 2.35 -17.67 3.47
CA LYS A 42 1.23 -18.10 2.61
C LYS A 42 0.17 -17.01 2.45
N ALA A 43 0.54 -15.74 2.52
CA ALA A 43 -0.41 -14.66 2.27
C ALA A 43 -0.95 -14.74 0.83
N ARG A 44 -2.25 -14.44 0.69
CA ARG A 44 -2.92 -14.41 -0.64
C ARG A 44 -2.16 -13.48 -1.58
N ALA A 45 -1.94 -13.93 -2.80
CA ALA A 45 -1.42 -13.07 -3.85
C ALA A 45 -2.36 -11.88 -4.09
N THR A 46 -1.79 -10.68 -4.15
CA THR A 46 -2.48 -9.46 -4.54
C THR A 46 -1.71 -8.81 -5.68
N LYS A 47 -2.44 -8.20 -6.61
CA LYS A 47 -1.88 -7.43 -7.73
C LYS A 47 -1.80 -5.95 -7.41
N ASP A 48 -2.51 -5.53 -6.38
CA ASP A 48 -2.61 -4.14 -5.97
C ASP A 48 -1.68 -3.89 -4.78
N VAL A 49 -1.04 -2.73 -4.76
CA VAL A 49 -0.26 -2.24 -3.62
C VAL A 49 -1.01 -1.09 -2.99
N ASP A 50 -1.39 -1.27 -1.73
CA ASP A 50 -2.04 -0.25 -0.94
C ASP A 50 -0.98 0.52 -0.15
N PHE A 51 -0.94 1.84 -0.31
CA PHE A 51 -0.09 2.73 0.49
C PHE A 51 -0.94 3.58 1.43
N LEU A 52 -0.51 3.64 2.68
CA LEU A 52 -1.01 4.61 3.65
C LEU A 52 -0.04 5.79 3.69
N LEU A 53 -0.53 7.00 3.41
CA LEU A 53 0.28 8.18 3.18
C LEU A 53 0.40 9.06 4.42
N ASN A 54 1.62 9.54 4.71
CA ASN A 54 1.85 10.61 5.67
C ASN A 54 1.52 11.97 5.03
N VAL A 55 0.26 12.37 5.15
CA VAL A 55 -0.31 13.57 4.50
C VAL A 55 0.46 14.84 4.81
N LEU A 56 0.82 15.04 6.09
CA LEU A 56 1.46 16.28 6.53
C LEU A 56 2.88 16.43 5.98
N ALA A 57 3.62 15.34 5.87
CA ALA A 57 4.95 15.34 5.27
C ALA A 57 4.85 15.59 3.77
N LEU A 58 4.04 14.81 3.05
CA LEU A 58 3.90 14.92 1.59
C LEU A 58 3.39 16.28 1.11
N ARG A 59 2.56 16.98 1.92
CA ARG A 59 2.13 18.36 1.60
C ARG A 59 3.25 19.39 1.73
N LYS A 60 4.28 19.10 2.51
CA LYS A 60 5.44 19.99 2.72
C LYS A 60 6.58 19.69 1.76
N GLU A 61 6.57 18.51 1.14
CA GLU A 61 7.60 18.10 0.21
C GLU A 61 7.63 18.99 -1.04
N SER A 62 8.86 19.29 -1.49
CA SER A 62 9.09 19.97 -2.77
C SER A 62 8.88 19.04 -3.96
N VAL A 63 8.90 17.74 -3.74
CA VAL A 63 8.72 16.72 -4.78
C VAL A 63 7.25 16.65 -5.19
N GLN A 64 6.99 16.83 -6.49
CA GLN A 64 5.67 16.71 -7.06
C GLN A 64 5.39 15.28 -7.48
N LEU A 65 4.38 14.64 -6.88
CA LEU A 65 4.08 13.22 -7.07
C LEU A 65 3.48 12.92 -8.46
N ALA A 66 2.56 13.77 -8.93
CA ALA A 66 1.87 13.54 -10.20
C ALA A 66 2.84 13.42 -11.40
N PRO A 67 3.84 14.32 -11.58
CA PRO A 67 4.85 14.18 -12.63
C PRO A 67 5.70 12.90 -12.50
N ILE A 68 5.99 12.43 -11.28
CA ILE A 68 6.71 11.16 -11.08
C ILE A 68 5.87 10.00 -11.58
N PHE A 69 4.60 9.92 -11.20
CA PHE A 69 3.71 8.86 -11.64
C PHE A 69 3.55 8.86 -13.15
N GLU A 70 3.35 10.02 -13.76
CA GLU A 70 3.25 10.18 -15.21
C GLU A 70 4.53 9.70 -15.92
N LYS A 71 5.71 10.13 -15.46
CA LYS A 71 7.00 9.70 -16.00
C LYS A 71 7.20 8.19 -15.92
N LEU A 72 6.71 7.55 -14.87
CA LEU A 72 6.75 6.10 -14.70
C LEU A 72 5.66 5.37 -15.50
N GLY A 73 4.74 6.08 -16.16
CA GLY A 73 3.63 5.52 -16.93
C GLY A 73 2.44 5.07 -16.09
N TYR A 74 2.33 5.55 -14.83
CA TYR A 74 1.13 5.36 -14.03
C TYR A 74 0.06 6.38 -14.46
N MET A 75 -1.12 5.89 -14.79
CA MET A 75 -2.28 6.70 -15.15
C MET A 75 -3.36 6.56 -14.07
N PRO A 76 -4.04 7.65 -13.70
CA PRO A 76 -5.16 7.59 -12.77
C PRO A 76 -6.29 6.74 -13.35
N LEU A 77 -6.94 5.94 -12.51
CA LEU A 77 -8.15 5.22 -12.90
C LEU A 77 -9.34 6.18 -12.88
N PRO A 78 -10.13 6.28 -13.97
CA PRO A 78 -11.18 7.28 -14.11
C PRO A 78 -12.18 7.33 -12.96
N GLU A 79 -12.59 6.16 -12.45
CA GLU A 79 -13.56 6.02 -11.36
C GLU A 79 -12.98 6.33 -9.97
N SER A 80 -11.67 6.38 -9.82
CA SER A 80 -10.99 6.49 -8.53
C SER A 80 -10.76 7.91 -8.04
N ARG A 81 -11.12 8.92 -8.83
CA ARG A 81 -10.88 10.32 -8.48
C ARG A 81 -9.44 10.59 -8.00
N ASN A 82 -8.45 10.02 -8.69
CA ASN A 82 -7.00 10.18 -8.47
C ASN A 82 -6.46 9.63 -7.13
N PHE A 83 -7.09 8.61 -6.54
CA PHE A 83 -6.48 7.86 -5.45
C PHE A 83 -6.04 6.44 -5.85
N GLN A 84 -6.34 6.00 -7.08
CA GLN A 84 -5.82 4.77 -7.67
C GLN A 84 -5.18 5.06 -9.01
N PHE A 85 -4.02 4.45 -9.21
CA PHE A 85 -3.26 4.56 -10.45
C PHE A 85 -2.91 3.18 -10.97
N ALA A 86 -2.77 3.05 -12.28
CA ALA A 86 -2.37 1.81 -12.91
C ALA A 86 -1.32 2.05 -13.98
N LYS A 87 -0.35 1.12 -14.06
CA LYS A 87 0.69 1.07 -15.07
C LYS A 87 0.61 -0.26 -15.80
N ALA A 88 0.68 -0.25 -17.14
CA ALA A 88 0.78 -1.47 -17.93
C ALA A 88 2.16 -2.14 -17.69
N ILE A 89 2.17 -3.46 -17.58
CA ILE A 89 3.38 -4.25 -17.47
C ILE A 89 3.73 -4.78 -18.87
N PRO A 90 4.87 -4.38 -19.48
CA PRO A 90 5.28 -4.86 -20.78
C PRO A 90 5.29 -6.40 -20.88
N GLY A 91 4.72 -6.94 -21.95
CA GLY A 91 4.65 -8.39 -22.16
C GLY A 91 3.64 -9.14 -21.27
N SER A 92 2.80 -8.42 -20.50
CA SER A 92 1.76 -9.02 -19.64
C SER A 92 0.40 -8.37 -19.91
N ALA A 93 -0.67 -9.16 -19.79
CA ALA A 93 -2.03 -8.61 -19.73
C ALA A 93 -2.34 -7.94 -18.37
N GLU A 94 -1.46 -8.12 -17.40
CA GLU A 94 -1.63 -7.56 -16.06
C GLU A 94 -1.15 -6.12 -15.98
N LYS A 95 -1.75 -5.38 -15.02
CA LYS A 95 -1.34 -4.02 -14.68
C LYS A 95 -0.84 -3.98 -13.25
N MET A 96 0.21 -3.23 -13.00
CA MET A 96 0.57 -2.80 -11.65
C MET A 96 -0.43 -1.74 -11.22
N ARG A 97 -1.09 -1.97 -10.08
CA ARG A 97 -2.02 -1.00 -9.49
C ARG A 97 -1.50 -0.54 -8.15
N ILE A 98 -1.67 0.74 -7.89
CA ILE A 98 -1.39 1.36 -6.60
C ILE A 98 -2.64 2.09 -6.12
N GLU A 99 -2.94 1.97 -4.83
CA GLU A 99 -4.03 2.70 -4.17
C GLU A 99 -3.45 3.51 -3.01
N PHE A 100 -3.89 4.75 -2.90
CA PHE A 100 -3.50 5.64 -1.83
C PHE A 100 -4.61 5.77 -0.80
N MET A 101 -4.25 5.54 0.45
CA MET A 101 -5.07 5.78 1.63
C MET A 101 -4.42 6.85 2.49
N ALA A 102 -5.22 7.56 3.26
CA ALA A 102 -4.74 8.53 4.23
C ALA A 102 -5.64 8.55 5.47
N PRO A 103 -5.13 9.00 6.63
CA PRO A 103 -5.94 9.12 7.82
C PRO A 103 -7.18 9.98 7.58
N GLU A 104 -8.32 9.51 8.08
CA GLU A 104 -9.63 10.14 7.82
C GLU A 104 -9.78 11.54 8.43
N GLU A 105 -9.00 11.89 9.44
CA GLU A 105 -8.99 13.21 10.05
C GLU A 105 -8.55 14.32 9.10
N TYR A 106 -7.91 13.98 7.97
CA TYR A 106 -7.51 14.93 6.92
C TYR A 106 -8.51 15.05 5.78
N LYS A 107 -9.62 14.30 5.83
CA LYS A 107 -10.68 14.39 4.80
C LYS A 107 -11.46 15.69 4.90
N ARG A 108 -12.06 16.10 3.79
CA ARG A 108 -13.08 17.17 3.79
C ARG A 108 -14.40 16.64 4.37
N GLU A 109 -15.17 17.48 5.03
CA GLU A 109 -16.38 17.10 5.81
C GLU A 109 -17.36 16.16 5.09
N LYS A 110 -17.54 16.31 3.79
CA LYS A 110 -18.53 15.54 3.00
C LYS A 110 -17.91 14.62 1.94
N ASP A 111 -16.59 14.44 1.95
CA ASP A 111 -15.89 13.62 0.98
C ASP A 111 -15.13 12.48 1.68
N PHE A 112 -14.98 11.37 0.99
CA PHE A 112 -14.11 10.27 1.42
C PHE A 112 -12.65 10.47 0.95
N ARG A 113 -12.34 11.56 0.25
CA ARG A 113 -11.01 11.89 -0.25
C ARG A 113 -10.24 12.76 0.73
N VAL A 114 -8.94 12.56 0.69
CA VAL A 114 -7.95 13.42 1.31
C VAL A 114 -7.08 14.00 0.20
N ASP A 115 -6.98 15.32 0.11
CA ASP A 115 -6.09 15.97 -0.84
C ASP A 115 -4.63 15.82 -0.36
N ILE A 116 -3.77 15.30 -1.20
CA ILE A 116 -2.34 15.15 -0.92
C ILE A 116 -1.57 16.29 -1.60
N GLN A 117 -1.57 16.29 -2.92
CA GLN A 117 -0.98 17.30 -3.80
C GLN A 117 -1.87 17.47 -5.03
N ASP A 118 -1.56 18.45 -5.89
CA ASP A 118 -2.29 18.61 -7.14
C ASP A 118 -2.22 17.33 -7.98
N GLY A 119 -3.38 16.89 -8.47
CA GLY A 119 -3.52 15.65 -9.23
C GLY A 119 -3.39 14.35 -8.42
N VAL A 120 -3.13 14.39 -7.10
CA VAL A 120 -2.97 13.21 -6.24
C VAL A 120 -3.85 13.32 -5.00
N HIS A 121 -4.75 12.37 -4.85
CA HIS A 121 -5.61 12.21 -3.69
C HIS A 121 -5.36 10.88 -3.00
N ALA A 122 -5.91 10.71 -1.81
CA ALA A 122 -5.98 9.45 -1.10
C ALA A 122 -7.40 9.18 -0.62
N ARG A 123 -7.75 7.93 -0.44
CA ARG A 123 -9.01 7.53 0.18
C ARG A 123 -8.89 7.62 1.70
N ALA A 124 -9.84 8.28 2.34
CA ALA A 124 -9.89 8.38 3.80
C ALA A 124 -9.98 6.98 4.45
N CYS A 125 -9.16 6.76 5.46
CA CYS A 125 -9.02 5.48 6.16
C CYS A 125 -9.14 5.68 7.67
N THR A 126 -10.19 5.13 8.26
CA THR A 126 -10.39 5.14 9.72
C THR A 126 -9.27 4.36 10.40
N GLY A 127 -8.64 4.96 11.41
CA GLY A 127 -7.49 4.38 12.10
C GLY A 127 -6.15 4.53 11.36
N GLY A 128 -6.12 5.29 10.26
CA GLY A 128 -4.91 5.49 9.45
C GLY A 128 -3.73 6.06 10.26
N SER A 129 -3.95 7.05 11.13
CA SER A 129 -2.88 7.64 11.95
C SER A 129 -2.25 6.61 12.91
N ILE A 130 -3.04 5.72 13.48
CA ILE A 130 -2.52 4.65 14.33
C ILE A 130 -1.65 3.70 13.52
N ALA A 131 -2.10 3.34 12.31
CA ALA A 131 -1.35 2.43 11.43
C ALA A 131 -0.06 3.05 10.89
N LEU A 132 -0.02 4.36 10.63
CA LEU A 132 1.20 5.09 10.30
C LEU A 132 2.23 5.06 11.43
N ALA A 133 1.77 5.19 12.67
CA ALA A 133 2.63 5.11 13.85
C ALA A 133 3.14 3.69 14.13
N GLN A 134 2.43 2.67 13.65
CA GLN A 134 2.71 1.25 13.88
C GLN A 134 3.24 0.59 12.60
N CYS A 135 4.47 0.88 12.23
CA CYS A 135 5.13 0.31 11.06
C CYS A 135 6.57 -0.13 11.36
N HIS A 136 7.09 -1.04 10.54
CA HIS A 136 8.48 -1.49 10.54
C HIS A 136 9.14 -1.22 9.21
N LEU A 137 10.46 -1.00 9.23
CA LEU A 137 11.29 -0.96 8.04
C LEU A 137 11.60 -2.38 7.56
N HIS A 138 11.45 -2.59 6.26
CA HIS A 138 11.85 -3.79 5.56
C HIS A 138 12.75 -3.42 4.39
N THR A 139 13.78 -4.22 4.15
CA THR A 139 14.65 -4.08 2.99
C THR A 139 14.13 -4.96 1.86
N ILE A 140 13.96 -4.38 0.69
CA ILE A 140 13.59 -5.09 -0.54
C ILE A 140 14.72 -4.93 -1.54
N SER A 141 15.16 -6.04 -2.11
CA SER A 141 16.18 -6.09 -3.16
C SER A 141 15.62 -6.69 -4.45
N GLY A 142 16.13 -6.25 -5.57
CA GLY A 142 15.74 -6.76 -6.88
C GLY A 142 16.41 -5.99 -8.01
N LYS A 143 15.75 -5.93 -9.17
CA LYS A 143 16.23 -5.17 -10.33
C LYS A 143 15.15 -4.19 -10.77
N LEU A 144 15.59 -3.03 -11.21
CA LEU A 144 14.73 -2.08 -11.93
C LEU A 144 14.38 -2.64 -13.32
N PRO A 145 13.38 -2.08 -14.03
CA PRO A 145 13.06 -2.48 -15.41
C PRO A 145 14.25 -2.34 -16.38
N THR A 146 15.21 -1.48 -16.05
CA THR A 146 16.47 -1.29 -16.79
C THR A 146 17.48 -2.41 -16.56
N GLY A 147 17.21 -3.36 -15.64
CA GLY A 147 18.12 -4.42 -15.23
C GLY A 147 19.12 -4.03 -14.12
N VAL A 148 19.16 -2.76 -13.74
CA VAL A 148 20.04 -2.24 -12.68
C VAL A 148 19.62 -2.82 -11.31
N PRO A 149 20.55 -3.36 -10.50
CA PRO A 149 20.24 -3.77 -9.14
C PRO A 149 19.77 -2.60 -8.31
N CYS A 150 18.72 -2.83 -7.50
CA CYS A 150 18.12 -1.83 -6.63
C CYS A 150 17.84 -2.42 -5.27
N ILE A 151 18.15 -1.67 -4.22
CA ILE A 151 17.84 -2.01 -2.83
C ILE A 151 17.18 -0.79 -2.21
N VAL A 152 15.97 -0.98 -1.68
CA VAL A 152 15.22 0.09 -0.99
C VAL A 152 14.77 -0.36 0.38
N GLN A 153 14.63 0.58 1.28
CA GLN A 153 13.91 0.38 2.54
C GLN A 153 12.48 0.86 2.37
N VAL A 154 11.54 0.11 2.90
CA VAL A 154 10.12 0.44 2.85
C VAL A 154 9.50 0.27 4.22
N ARG A 155 8.64 1.18 4.61
CA ARG A 155 7.84 1.09 5.83
C ARG A 155 6.63 0.21 5.55
N VAL A 156 6.38 -0.75 6.42
CA VAL A 156 5.26 -1.70 6.30
C VAL A 156 4.46 -1.67 7.59
N THR A 157 3.14 -1.57 7.47
CA THR A 157 2.22 -1.59 8.63
C THR A 157 2.33 -2.90 9.38
N GLN A 158 2.43 -2.83 10.70
CA GLN A 158 2.50 -4.00 11.58
C GLN A 158 1.22 -4.85 11.53
N PRO A 159 1.30 -6.17 11.78
CA PRO A 159 0.16 -7.08 11.67
C PRO A 159 -1.05 -6.69 12.50
N HIS A 160 -0.86 -6.28 13.74
CA HIS A 160 -1.96 -5.87 14.62
C HIS A 160 -2.67 -4.61 14.12
N ALA A 161 -1.92 -3.64 13.56
CA ALA A 161 -2.49 -2.45 12.96
C ALA A 161 -3.25 -2.78 11.65
N LEU A 162 -2.77 -3.75 10.85
CA LEU A 162 -3.51 -4.24 9.68
C LEU A 162 -4.84 -4.89 10.07
N VAL A 163 -4.85 -5.70 11.12
CA VAL A 163 -6.09 -6.30 11.66
C VAL A 163 -7.04 -5.20 12.10
N MET A 164 -6.55 -4.23 12.87
CA MET A 164 -7.35 -3.07 13.31
C MET A 164 -7.96 -2.32 12.11
N LEU A 165 -7.17 -1.97 11.09
CA LEU A 165 -7.68 -1.29 9.88
C LEU A 165 -8.79 -2.09 9.20
N LYS A 166 -8.63 -3.42 9.08
CA LYS A 166 -9.65 -4.29 8.48
C LYS A 166 -10.93 -4.33 9.30
N LEU A 167 -10.84 -4.41 10.62
CA LEU A 167 -12.00 -4.39 11.51
C LEU A 167 -12.75 -3.06 11.43
N LEU A 168 -12.03 -1.94 11.41
CA LEU A 168 -12.63 -0.61 11.27
C LEU A 168 -13.30 -0.43 9.90
N ALA A 169 -12.65 -0.87 8.80
CA ALA A 169 -13.22 -0.82 7.47
C ALA A 169 -14.53 -1.64 7.35
N GLN A 170 -14.63 -2.78 8.03
CA GLN A 170 -15.85 -3.59 8.06
C GLN A 170 -17.00 -2.92 8.82
N ARG A 171 -16.70 -2.14 9.86
CA ARG A 171 -17.72 -1.37 10.59
C ARG A 171 -18.28 -0.21 9.77
N SER A 172 -17.46 0.38 8.94
CA SER A 172 -17.82 1.53 8.10
C SER A 172 -18.51 1.12 6.79
N ALA A 173 -18.40 -0.14 6.37
CA ALA A 173 -19.07 -0.65 5.19
C ALA A 173 -20.56 -0.90 5.48
N PRO A 174 -21.50 -0.50 4.59
CA PRO A 174 -22.88 -0.91 4.69
C PRO A 174 -22.90 -2.45 4.73
N ARG A 175 -23.57 -3.04 5.75
CA ARG A 175 -23.59 -4.49 5.99
C ARG A 175 -24.00 -5.23 4.72
N PRO A 176 -23.13 -6.02 4.07
CA PRO A 176 -23.55 -6.90 3.01
C PRO A 176 -24.47 -7.98 3.62
N ARG A 177 -25.51 -8.30 2.90
CA ARG A 177 -26.36 -9.46 3.23
C ARG A 177 -25.45 -10.69 3.38
N ARG A 178 -25.62 -11.40 4.51
CA ARG A 178 -24.89 -12.59 4.99
C ARG A 178 -24.13 -13.37 3.90
N GLY A 179 -22.84 -13.50 4.05
CA GLY A 179 -21.98 -14.46 3.33
C GLY A 179 -20.57 -13.94 3.07
N THR A 180 -19.67 -14.27 3.95
CA THR A 180 -18.26 -14.63 3.85
C THR A 180 -17.40 -14.07 4.99
N ASN A 181 -16.90 -14.98 5.81
CA ASN A 181 -16.04 -14.75 6.97
C ASN A 181 -14.57 -14.54 6.57
N ALA A 182 -14.23 -13.41 5.92
CA ALA A 182 -12.82 -13.10 5.61
C ALA A 182 -12.00 -12.72 6.85
N CYS A 183 -12.63 -12.23 7.92
CA CYS A 183 -11.93 -11.86 9.16
C CYS A 183 -11.39 -13.05 9.96
N VAL A 184 -12.08 -14.18 9.95
CA VAL A 184 -11.69 -15.37 10.72
C VAL A 184 -10.37 -15.94 10.20
N ALA A 185 -10.14 -15.92 8.88
CA ALA A 185 -8.93 -16.45 8.26
C ALA A 185 -7.65 -15.66 8.67
N ILE A 186 -7.75 -14.35 8.90
CA ILE A 186 -6.59 -13.52 9.28
C ILE A 186 -6.22 -13.72 10.75
N VAL A 187 -7.21 -13.77 11.63
CA VAL A 187 -6.99 -14.00 13.06
C VAL A 187 -6.42 -15.41 13.30
N THR A 188 -6.90 -16.42 12.57
CA THR A 188 -6.38 -17.79 12.66
C THR A 188 -4.93 -17.89 12.15
N ALA A 189 -4.58 -17.21 11.04
CA ALA A 189 -3.22 -17.22 10.49
C ALA A 189 -2.20 -16.54 11.41
N LEU A 190 -2.60 -15.49 12.14
CA LEU A 190 -1.73 -14.82 13.09
C LEU A 190 -1.56 -15.62 14.40
N ALA A 191 -2.60 -16.30 14.86
CA ALA A 191 -2.55 -17.13 16.07
C ALA A 191 -1.68 -18.37 15.90
N THR A 192 -1.69 -19.01 14.72
CA THR A 192 -0.86 -20.20 14.46
C THR A 192 0.64 -19.89 14.33
N ASN A 193 1.04 -18.69 13.86
CA ASN A 193 2.45 -18.32 13.80
C ASN A 193 3.05 -17.92 15.17
N SER A 194 2.24 -17.48 16.12
CA SER A 194 2.70 -17.14 17.47
C SER A 194 3.01 -18.37 18.33
N LEU A 195 2.43 -19.52 18.01
CA LEU A 195 2.62 -20.80 18.73
C LEU A 195 3.81 -21.63 18.23
N LEU A 196 4.43 -21.25 17.09
CA LEU A 196 5.57 -21.95 16.50
C LEU A 196 6.93 -21.27 16.77
N SER A 197 6.94 -20.17 17.53
CA SER A 197 8.15 -19.39 17.87
C SER A 197 8.44 -19.33 19.38
N SER A 198 7.90 -20.27 20.15
CA SER A 198 8.22 -20.48 21.58
C SER A 198 8.90 -21.81 21.80
#